data_f60366724def38367872e4650f25401d
#
_entry.id   f60366724def38367872e4650f25401d
#
_cell.length_a   1.000
_cell.length_b   1.000
_cell.length_c   1.000
_cell.angle_alpha   90.00
_cell.angle_beta   90.00
_cell.angle_gamma   90.00
#
_symmetry.space_group_name_H-M   'P 1'
#
loop_
_entity.id
_entity.type
_entity.pdbx_description
1 polymer ?
#
loop_
_entity_poly.entity_id
_entity_poly.type
_entity_poly.pdbx_seq_one_letter_code
_entity_poly.pdbx_strand_id
1 'polypeptide(L)'
;MNEASPRRIAGTVLSATGQPVAQARVFVLTAPGSVPDVALLTDAGGRFQLSAPRPGTYEIGAATDGLGSGRAVVVVGPRDVQVQITLGG
;
A
#
# COMPACT_ATOMS: atom_id res chain seq x y z
N MET A 1 5.49 13.39 27.09
CA MET A 1 5.40 12.47 26.35
C MET A 1 5.03 12.74 25.00
N ASN A 2 5.28 12.09 24.16
CA ASN A 2 4.97 12.34 22.86
C ASN A 2 3.97 11.42 22.41
N GLU A 3 3.17 11.80 21.54
CA GLU A 3 2.36 10.92 20.93
C GLU A 3 3.03 10.19 19.91
N ALA A 4 2.70 9.00 19.72
CA ALA A 4 3.24 8.19 18.69
C ALA A 4 2.79 8.68 17.34
N SER A 5 3.70 8.80 16.43
CA SER A 5 3.33 9.06 15.05
C SER A 5 2.57 7.88 14.49
N PRO A 6 1.65 8.09 13.56
CA PRO A 6 1.03 6.98 12.88
C PRO A 6 2.08 6.12 12.21
N ARG A 7 1.88 4.82 12.24
CA ARG A 7 2.77 3.92 11.52
C ARG A 7 2.55 4.10 10.05
N ARG A 8 3.55 3.79 9.28
CA ARG A 8 3.49 3.91 7.84
C ARG A 8 3.63 2.55 7.19
N ILE A 9 2.87 2.36 6.13
CA ILE A 9 3.04 1.24 5.24
C ILE A 9 3.69 1.79 4.00
N ALA A 10 4.96 1.49 3.83
CA ALA A 10 5.70 1.90 2.64
C ALA A 10 5.72 0.73 1.68
N GLY A 11 5.45 1.00 0.42
CA GLY A 11 5.35 -0.08 -0.53
C GLY A 11 5.86 0.26 -1.90
N THR A 12 5.94 -0.77 -2.71
CA THR A 12 6.33 -0.66 -4.11
C THR A 12 5.36 -1.50 -4.92
N VAL A 13 4.93 -0.95 -6.05
CA VAL A 13 4.09 -1.68 -7.00
C VAL A 13 4.96 -2.10 -8.16
N LEU A 14 4.94 -3.39 -8.45
CA LEU A 14 5.72 -3.98 -9.53
C LEU A 14 4.80 -4.63 -10.55
N SER A 15 5.24 -4.63 -11.80
CA SER A 15 4.56 -5.39 -12.83
C SER A 15 4.84 -6.88 -12.65
N ALA A 16 4.19 -7.72 -13.45
CA ALA A 16 4.40 -9.16 -13.40
C ALA A 16 5.84 -9.55 -13.70
N THR A 17 6.58 -8.68 -14.39
CA THR A 17 7.98 -8.95 -14.70
C THR A 17 8.94 -8.29 -13.73
N GLY A 18 8.43 -7.66 -12.66
CA GLY A 18 9.28 -7.08 -11.63
C GLY A 18 9.69 -5.65 -11.86
N GLN A 19 9.07 -4.96 -12.80
CA GLN A 19 9.39 -3.55 -13.09
C GLN A 19 8.55 -2.63 -12.20
N PRO A 20 9.14 -1.53 -11.71
CA PRO A 20 8.35 -0.55 -10.95
C PRO A 20 7.25 0.05 -11.82
N VAL A 21 6.09 0.28 -11.22
CA VAL A 21 4.94 0.81 -11.94
C VAL A 21 4.58 2.17 -11.36
N ALA A 22 4.79 3.21 -12.17
CA ALA A 22 4.43 4.57 -11.80
C ALA A 22 2.93 4.80 -12.03
N GLN A 23 2.36 5.68 -11.22
CA GLN A 23 0.98 6.11 -11.37
C GLN A 23 -0.04 4.97 -11.22
N ALA A 24 0.33 3.93 -10.48
CA ALA A 24 -0.63 2.91 -10.10
C ALA A 24 -1.50 3.46 -8.99
N ARG A 25 -2.78 3.16 -9.04
CA ARG A 25 -3.70 3.54 -7.97
C ARG A 25 -3.55 2.54 -6.83
N VAL A 26 -3.33 3.07 -5.63
CA VAL A 26 -3.16 2.25 -4.43
C VAL A 26 -4.27 2.62 -3.47
N PHE A 27 -4.93 1.61 -2.91
CA PHE A 27 -6.08 1.82 -2.05
C PHE A 27 -6.12 0.75 -0.96
N VAL A 28 -6.81 1.06 0.12
CA VAL A 28 -6.97 0.12 1.24
C VAL A 28 -8.26 -0.64 1.04
N LEU A 29 -8.15 -1.96 0.98
CA LEU A 29 -9.30 -2.84 0.83
C LEU A 29 -9.90 -3.21 2.17
N THR A 30 -9.06 -3.48 3.16
CA THR A 30 -9.48 -3.89 4.49
C THR A 30 -8.53 -3.29 5.50
N ALA A 31 -9.08 -2.85 6.63
CA ALA A 31 -8.28 -2.27 7.71
C ALA A 31 -8.94 -2.60 9.04
N PRO A 32 -8.19 -2.52 10.15
CA PRO A 32 -8.74 -2.85 11.47
C PRO A 32 -9.63 -1.75 12.06
N GLY A 33 -10.02 -0.78 11.30
CA GLY A 33 -10.93 0.26 11.73
C GLY A 33 -11.23 1.14 10.56
N SER A 34 -11.83 2.29 10.82
CA SER A 34 -12.15 3.21 9.75
C SER A 34 -10.89 3.89 9.28
N VAL A 35 -10.70 3.92 7.97
CA VAL A 35 -9.62 4.68 7.34
C VAL A 35 -10.24 5.55 6.28
N PRO A 36 -9.60 6.67 5.94
CA PRO A 36 -10.11 7.48 4.84
C PRO A 36 -10.13 6.67 3.55
N ASP A 37 -11.18 6.85 2.77
CA ASP A 37 -11.32 6.18 1.50
C ASP A 37 -10.58 6.99 0.45
N VAL A 38 -9.27 6.92 0.50
CA VAL A 38 -8.40 7.72 -0.34
C VAL A 38 -7.51 6.80 -1.15
N ALA A 39 -7.49 7.03 -2.45
CA ALA A 39 -6.54 6.35 -3.31
C ALA A 39 -5.39 7.30 -3.58
N LEU A 40 -4.18 6.74 -3.70
CA LEU A 40 -3.02 7.53 -4.05
C LEU A 40 -2.32 6.89 -5.22
N LEU A 41 -1.41 7.63 -5.83
CA LEU A 41 -0.68 7.16 -6.98
C LEU A 41 0.76 6.89 -6.58
N THR A 42 1.34 5.84 -7.17
CA THR A 42 2.76 5.58 -6.98
C THR A 42 3.59 6.63 -7.71
N ASP A 43 4.81 6.84 -7.21
CA ASP A 43 5.75 7.77 -7.83
C ASP A 43 6.46 7.10 -9.01
N ALA A 44 7.48 7.78 -9.54
CA ALA A 44 8.21 7.29 -10.70
C ALA A 44 8.92 5.96 -10.44
N GLY A 45 9.24 5.67 -9.21
CA GLY A 45 9.85 4.39 -8.83
C GLY A 45 8.86 3.34 -8.37
N GLY A 46 7.56 3.58 -8.55
CA GLY A 46 6.54 2.64 -8.13
C GLY A 46 6.28 2.63 -6.65
N ARG A 47 6.71 3.64 -5.92
CA ARG A 47 6.64 3.65 -4.46
C ARG A 47 5.44 4.42 -3.95
N PHE A 48 4.95 4.00 -2.80
CA PHE A 48 3.84 4.67 -2.14
C PHE A 48 4.01 4.60 -0.63
N GLN A 49 3.30 5.49 0.08
CA GLN A 49 3.24 5.44 1.53
C GLN A 49 1.81 5.65 1.97
N LEU A 50 1.38 4.84 2.93
CA LEU A 50 0.07 4.94 3.54
C LEU A 50 0.23 5.09 5.04
N SER A 51 -0.68 5.83 5.65
CA SER A 51 -0.75 5.88 7.11
C SER A 51 -1.55 4.71 7.63
N ALA A 52 -1.05 4.09 8.69
CA ALA A 52 -1.75 3.02 9.37
C ALA A 52 -2.07 3.50 10.79
N PRO A 53 -3.26 4.07 11.00
CA PRO A 53 -3.57 4.67 12.30
C PRO A 53 -3.69 3.66 13.43
N ARG A 54 -3.91 2.39 13.12
CA ARG A 54 -4.04 1.36 14.14
C ARG A 54 -3.20 0.16 13.76
N PRO A 55 -2.68 -0.57 14.76
CA PRO A 55 -2.08 -1.86 14.45
C PRO A 55 -3.15 -2.86 14.02
N GLY A 56 -2.75 -3.84 13.26
CA GLY A 56 -3.65 -4.88 12.79
C GLY A 56 -3.37 -5.24 11.36
N THR A 57 -4.30 -5.94 10.75
CA THR A 57 -4.14 -6.46 9.40
C THR A 57 -4.75 -5.49 8.39
N TYR A 58 -3.97 -5.13 7.39
CA TYR A 58 -4.40 -4.28 6.29
C TYR A 58 -4.29 -5.07 4.99
N GLU A 59 -5.31 -4.94 4.15
CA GLU A 59 -5.23 -5.45 2.80
C GLU A 59 -5.19 -4.25 1.86
N ILE A 60 -4.17 -4.20 1.02
CA ILE A 60 -3.91 -3.06 0.16
C ILE A 60 -3.95 -3.53 -1.28
N GLY A 61 -4.66 -2.81 -2.11
CA GLY A 61 -4.76 -3.11 -3.52
C GLY A 61 -4.07 -2.07 -4.36
N ALA A 62 -3.70 -2.46 -5.56
CA ALA A 62 -3.15 -1.57 -6.55
C ALA A 62 -3.66 -1.97 -7.92
N ALA A 63 -3.83 -1.00 -8.81
CA ALA A 63 -4.35 -1.27 -10.14
C ALA A 63 -3.87 -0.20 -11.11
N THR A 64 -3.64 -0.62 -12.35
CA THR A 64 -3.42 0.30 -13.46
C THR A 64 -4.15 -0.22 -14.67
N ASP A 65 -4.48 0.69 -15.57
CA ASP A 65 -5.00 0.28 -16.86
C ASP A 65 -3.88 -0.41 -17.63
N GLY A 66 -4.14 -1.55 -18.18
CA GLY A 66 -3.20 -2.26 -19.03
C GLY A 66 -2.28 -3.23 -18.33
N LEU A 67 -1.98 -3.06 -17.05
CA LEU A 67 -1.10 -3.97 -16.33
C LEU A 67 -1.84 -4.79 -15.28
N GLY A 68 -3.13 -4.56 -15.11
CA GLY A 68 -3.93 -5.36 -14.21
C GLY A 68 -3.93 -4.82 -12.79
N SER A 69 -4.16 -5.71 -11.86
CA SER A 69 -4.29 -5.35 -10.46
C SER A 69 -3.57 -6.38 -9.60
N GLY A 70 -3.38 -6.02 -8.34
CA GLY A 70 -2.80 -6.90 -7.36
C GLY A 70 -3.18 -6.45 -5.98
N ARG A 71 -2.84 -7.26 -4.99
CA ARG A 71 -3.10 -6.90 -3.61
C ARG A 71 -2.11 -7.62 -2.71
N ALA A 72 -1.94 -7.08 -1.51
CA ALA A 72 -1.09 -7.68 -0.51
C ALA A 72 -1.71 -7.46 0.84
N VAL A 73 -1.44 -8.39 1.75
CA VAL A 73 -1.88 -8.30 3.13
C VAL A 73 -0.65 -8.03 3.97
N VAL A 74 -0.75 -7.06 4.87
CA VAL A 74 0.35 -6.71 5.74
C VAL A 74 -0.17 -6.58 7.17
N VAL A 75 0.62 -7.05 8.12
CA VAL A 75 0.28 -6.93 9.53
C VAL A 75 1.13 -5.79 10.10
N VAL A 76 0.45 -4.77 10.61
CA VAL A 76 1.09 -3.59 11.16
C VAL A 76 1.15 -3.73 12.66
N GLY A 77 2.34 -3.68 13.21
CA GLY A 77 2.58 -3.67 14.64
C GLY A 77 3.02 -2.29 15.09
N PRO A 78 3.95 -2.24 16.04
CA PRO A 78 4.39 -0.94 16.58
C PRO A 78 5.36 -0.19 15.67
N ARG A 79 5.78 -0.78 14.56
CA ARG A 79 6.77 -0.17 13.68
C ARG A 79 6.20 0.00 12.30
N ASP A 80 6.82 0.86 11.52
CA ASP A 80 6.55 0.96 10.09
C ASP A 80 6.82 -0.38 9.43
N VAL A 81 6.09 -0.66 8.38
CA VAL A 81 6.22 -1.92 7.65
C VAL A 81 6.39 -1.62 6.17
N GLN A 82 6.90 -2.61 5.45
CA GLN A 82 7.06 -2.52 4.02
C GLN A 82 6.28 -3.63 3.34
N VAL A 83 5.78 -3.33 2.15
CA VAL A 83 4.99 -4.27 1.41
C VAL A 83 5.30 -4.11 -0.08
N GLN A 84 5.11 -5.19 -0.83
CA GLN A 84 5.32 -5.18 -2.26
C GLN A 84 4.07 -5.74 -2.90
N ILE A 85 3.53 -5.04 -3.90
CA ILE A 85 2.34 -5.48 -4.60
C ILE A 85 2.74 -5.74 -6.05
N THR A 86 2.51 -6.97 -6.50
CA THR A 86 2.79 -7.34 -7.88
C THR A 86 1.48 -7.36 -8.65
N LEU A 87 1.44 -6.64 -9.75
CA LEU A 87 0.26 -6.60 -10.61
C LEU A 87 0.24 -7.86 -11.47
N GLY A 88 -0.93 -8.44 -11.61
CA GLY A 88 -1.09 -9.61 -12.42
C GLY A 88 -2.31 -9.49 -13.30
N GLY A 89 -2.21 -10.02 -14.46
CA GLY A 89 -3.25 -9.97 -15.44
C GLY A 89 -4.38 -10.92 -15.27
#